data_579a1bedb30ad62ebe70d80deb3e69ac
#
_entry.id   579a1bedb30ad62ebe70d80deb3e69ac
#
_cell.length_a   1.000
_cell.length_b   1.000
_cell.length_c   1.000
_cell.angle_alpha   90.00
_cell.angle_beta   90.00
_cell.angle_gamma   90.00
#
_symmetry.space_group_name_H-M   'P 1'
#
loop_
_entity.id
_entity.type
_entity.pdbx_description
1 polymer ?
#
loop_
_entity_poly.entity_id
_entity_poly.type
_entity_poly.pdbx_seq_one_letter_code
_entity_poly.pdbx_strand_id
1 'polypeptide(L)' 'MEKGHYVSAAGTLSTAMTVFERTRAAYLPVVKIGGDTAPSQIVGRLYEVDALCAYNKALSHAAEEEHS' A
#
# COMPACT_ATOMS: atom_id res chain seq x y z
N MET A 1 -13.62 6.01 -19.12
CA MET A 1 -13.68 5.53 -17.79
C MET A 1 -12.40 5.77 -17.04
N GLU A 2 -12.55 6.16 -15.83
CA GLU A 2 -11.41 6.49 -15.04
C GLU A 2 -10.67 5.28 -14.57
N LYS A 3 -9.36 5.35 -14.57
CA LYS A 3 -8.58 4.26 -14.06
C LYS A 3 -8.74 4.16 -12.56
N GLY A 4 -8.97 2.97 -12.08
CA GLY A 4 -9.03 2.77 -10.65
C GLY A 4 -7.67 2.94 -10.03
N HIS A 5 -7.65 3.36 -8.78
CA HIS A 5 -6.43 3.44 -8.01
C HIS A 5 -6.20 2.12 -7.30
N TYR A 6 -4.95 1.73 -7.17
CA TYR A 6 -4.62 0.46 -6.54
C TYR A 6 -3.21 0.53 -5.96
N VAL A 7 -2.86 -0.46 -5.15
CA VAL A 7 -1.50 -0.60 -4.65
C VAL A 7 -0.94 -1.92 -5.15
N SER A 8 0.34 -1.90 -5.50
CA SER A 8 1.01 -3.09 -5.99
C SER A 8 1.40 -3.98 -4.82
N ALA A 9 1.19 -5.29 -4.97
CA ALA A 9 1.58 -6.24 -3.94
C ALA A 9 3.08 -6.20 -3.68
N ALA A 10 3.86 -5.76 -4.67
CA ALA A 10 5.31 -5.64 -4.52
C ALA A 10 5.72 -4.23 -4.13
N GLY A 11 4.77 -3.31 -3.96
CA GLY A 11 5.09 -1.93 -3.62
C GLY A 11 5.41 -1.74 -2.16
N THR A 12 5.80 -0.51 -1.83
CA THR A 12 6.13 -0.18 -0.46
C THR A 12 4.93 0.44 0.24
N LEU A 13 4.98 0.41 1.56
CA LEU A 13 3.93 1.03 2.38
C LEU A 13 3.91 2.54 2.15
N SER A 14 5.07 3.14 1.96
CA SER A 14 5.17 4.56 1.70
C SER A 14 4.42 4.94 0.43
N THR A 15 4.56 4.14 -0.62
CA THR A 15 3.85 4.37 -1.87
C THR A 15 2.35 4.24 -1.66
N ALA A 16 1.93 3.24 -0.87
CA ALA A 16 0.51 3.05 -0.58
C ALA A 16 -0.07 4.27 0.14
N MET A 17 0.67 4.81 1.10
CA MET A 17 0.20 5.99 1.82
C MET A 17 0.03 7.19 0.89
N THR A 18 0.93 7.34 -0.07
CA THR A 18 0.82 8.41 -1.04
C THR A 18 -0.47 8.27 -1.86
N VAL A 19 -0.80 7.04 -2.25
CA VAL A 19 -2.02 6.80 -3.02
C VAL A 19 -3.25 7.09 -2.16
N PHE A 20 -3.24 6.69 -0.89
CA PHE A 20 -4.34 6.98 0.01
C PHE A 20 -4.56 8.48 0.16
N GLU A 21 -3.47 9.22 0.31
CA GLU A 21 -3.56 10.68 0.42
C GLU A 21 -4.20 11.28 -0.82
N ARG A 22 -3.82 10.77 -1.97
CA ARG A 22 -4.28 11.33 -3.23
C ARG A 22 -5.74 10.99 -3.48
N THR A 23 -6.15 9.76 -3.17
CA THR A 23 -7.49 9.30 -3.50
C THR A 23 -8.50 9.53 -2.39
N ARG A 24 -8.03 9.66 -1.16
CA ARG A 24 -8.90 9.77 0.01
C ARG A 24 -9.82 8.57 0.16
N ALA A 25 -9.42 7.44 -0.34
CA ALA A 25 -10.21 6.23 -0.29
C ALA A 25 -10.07 5.57 1.08
N ALA A 26 -11.10 4.85 1.50
CA ALA A 26 -11.05 4.12 2.76
C ALA A 26 -10.22 2.86 2.62
N TYR A 27 -10.18 2.30 1.43
CA TYR A 27 -9.34 1.14 1.15
C TYR A 27 -8.97 1.15 -0.32
N LEU A 28 -7.94 0.37 -0.64
CA LEU A 28 -7.47 0.23 -2.02
C LEU A 28 -7.25 -1.25 -2.32
N PRO A 29 -7.57 -1.68 -3.53
CA PRO A 29 -7.27 -3.06 -3.90
C PRO A 29 -5.78 -3.27 -4.01
N VAL A 30 -5.33 -4.43 -3.58
CA VAL A 30 -3.93 -4.83 -3.71
C VAL A 30 -3.83 -5.72 -4.92
N VAL A 31 -2.97 -5.33 -5.86
CA VAL A 31 -2.90 -6.00 -7.16
C VAL A 31 -1.52 -6.62 -7.33
N LYS A 32 -1.51 -7.88 -7.72
CA LYS A 32 -0.28 -8.54 -8.10
C LYS A 32 -0.13 -8.37 -9.61
N ILE A 33 0.89 -7.63 -10.00
CA ILE A 33 1.12 -7.35 -11.42
C ILE A 33 1.57 -8.62 -12.11
N GLY A 34 0.90 -8.95 -13.20
CA GLY A 34 1.25 -10.13 -13.96
C GLY A 34 2.45 -9.91 -14.86
N GLY A 35 3.03 -11.02 -15.32
CA GLY A 35 4.14 -10.94 -16.27
C GLY A 35 3.62 -10.84 -17.69
N ASP A 36 4.51 -11.09 -18.63
CA ASP A 36 4.16 -10.99 -20.04
C ASP A 36 3.03 -11.93 -20.44
N THR A 37 2.94 -13.07 -19.78
CA THR A 37 1.96 -14.09 -20.14
C THR A 37 0.88 -14.26 -19.10
N ALA A 38 0.93 -13.51 -18.02
CA ALA A 38 -0.03 -13.66 -16.93
C ALA A 38 -0.76 -12.35 -16.67
N PRO A 39 -2.07 -12.40 -16.46
CA PRO A 39 -2.82 -11.18 -16.17
C PRO A 39 -2.55 -10.71 -14.73
N SER A 40 -2.74 -9.42 -14.52
CA SER A 40 -2.70 -8.89 -13.17
C SER A 40 -3.92 -9.34 -12.40
N GLN A 41 -3.77 -9.55 -11.11
CA GLN A 41 -4.84 -10.08 -10.27
C GLN A 41 -4.99 -9.27 -9.00
N ILE A 42 -6.22 -9.10 -8.57
CA ILE A 42 -6.49 -8.50 -7.26
C ILE A 42 -6.32 -9.59 -6.22
N VAL A 43 -5.37 -9.39 -5.31
CA VAL A 43 -5.07 -10.40 -4.31
C VAL A 43 -5.59 -10.03 -2.93
N GLY A 44 -6.12 -8.81 -2.76
CA GLY A 44 -6.66 -8.41 -1.47
C GLY A 44 -7.02 -6.96 -1.44
N ARG A 45 -7.23 -6.43 -0.25
CA ARG A 45 -7.53 -5.03 -0.01
C ARG A 45 -6.66 -4.52 1.11
N LEU A 46 -6.28 -3.26 1.00
CA LEU A 46 -5.53 -2.61 2.07
C LEU A 46 -6.38 -1.45 2.55
N TYR A 47 -6.75 -1.47 3.83
CA TYR A 47 -7.54 -0.40 4.42
C TYR A 47 -6.60 0.69 4.91
N GLU A 48 -7.04 1.95 4.76
CA GLU A 48 -6.22 3.08 5.14
C GLU A 48 -5.80 3.01 6.60
N VAL A 49 -6.72 2.65 7.47
CA VAL A 49 -6.42 2.60 8.90
C VAL A 49 -5.35 1.55 9.20
N ASP A 50 -5.39 0.43 8.50
CA ASP A 50 -4.38 -0.62 8.68
C ASP A 50 -3.03 -0.17 8.13
N ALA A 51 -3.04 0.46 6.97
CA ALA A 51 -1.82 0.97 6.36
C ALA A 51 -1.17 2.01 7.24
N LEU A 52 -1.98 2.90 7.80
CA LEU A 52 -1.48 3.96 8.67
C LEU A 52 -0.87 3.37 9.94
N CYS A 53 -1.53 2.39 10.51
CA CYS A 53 -1.02 1.69 11.69
C CYS A 53 0.34 1.06 11.41
N ALA A 54 0.45 0.35 10.29
CA ALA A 54 1.68 -0.31 9.93
C ALA A 54 2.79 0.70 9.65
N TYR A 55 2.43 1.80 9.01
CA TYR A 55 3.39 2.84 8.67
C TYR A 55 3.95 3.48 9.95
N ASN A 56 3.07 3.82 10.88
CA ASN A 56 3.50 4.41 12.15
C ASN A 56 4.35 3.45 12.96
N LYS A 57 4.00 2.17 12.91
CA LYS A 57 4.77 1.15 13.61
C LYS A 57 6.19 1.05 13.04
N ALA A 58 6.30 1.11 11.72
CA ALA A 58 7.61 1.05 11.07
C ALA A 58 8.45 2.25 11.45
N LEU A 59 7.84 3.43 11.50
CA LEU A 59 8.55 4.64 11.90
C LEU A 59 9.02 4.55 13.34
N SER A 60 8.17 4.04 14.22
CA SER A 60 8.54 3.88 15.63
C SER A 60 9.73 2.93 15.79
N HIS A 61 9.71 1.84 15.04
CA HIS A 61 10.82 0.89 15.10
C HIS A 61 12.11 1.52 14.65
N ALA A 62 12.06 2.29 13.57
CA ALA A 62 13.26 2.97 13.07
C ALA A 62 13.80 3.94 14.11
N ALA A 63 12.91 4.67 14.76
CA ALA A 63 13.32 5.63 15.79
C ALA A 63 13.94 4.92 16.97
N GLU A 64 13.37 3.80 17.37
CA GLU A 64 13.91 3.02 18.49
C GLU A 64 15.31 2.51 18.18
N GLU A 65 15.49 2.03 16.96
CA GLU A 65 16.80 1.52 16.57
C GLU A 65 17.86 2.61 16.57
N GLU A 66 17.48 3.80 16.19
CA GLU A 66 18.41 4.91 16.19
C GLU A 66 18.82 5.31 17.59
N HIS A 67 17.96 5.08 18.55
CA HIS A 67 18.23 5.44 19.93
C HIS A 67 19.02 4.39 20.67
N SER A 68 19.10 3.21 20.16
CA SER A 68 19.86 2.14 20.83
C SER A 68 21.35 2.11 20.48
#